data_19ed87b3a8d001f79a10355a160b0b8d
#
_entry.id   19ed87b3a8d001f79a10355a160b0b8d
#
_cell.length_a   1.000
_cell.length_b   1.000
_cell.length_c   1.000
_cell.angle_alpha   90.00
_cell.angle_beta   90.00
_cell.angle_gamma   90.00
#
_symmetry.space_group_name_H-M   'P 1'
#
loop_
_entity.id
_entity.type
_entity.pdbx_description
1 polymer ?
#
loop_
_entity_poly.entity_id
_entity_poly.type
_entity_poly.pdbx_seq_one_letter_code
_entity_poly.pdbx_strand_id
1 'polypeptide(L)'
;MPINKVEYGNTTLIDLTSDTVSEDTLLKGYTAHDKSGNVITGTYTNQIDPYEYDYIPGYVNGTTWKYENSTNNRSDFYTVEAGHRYLLSLGASVGTRFRACVIAKDPVGSTKDISGTQIINKTNPNAYDYVYFKASIDGYLAVTKENTSRSGFFSYLYDCTPEE
;
A
#
# COMPACT_ATOMS: atom_id res chain seq x y z
N MET A 1 34.15 -15.85 9.68
CA MET A 1 33.95 -16.01 8.25
C MET A 1 32.62 -16.71 8.07
N PRO A 2 31.64 -16.16 7.35
CA PRO A 2 30.35 -16.82 7.13
C PRO A 2 30.54 -18.12 6.35
N ILE A 3 29.69 -19.09 6.62
CA ILE A 3 29.72 -20.42 5.99
C ILE A 3 28.50 -20.52 5.08
N ASN A 4 28.73 -20.68 3.78
CA ASN A 4 27.67 -20.83 2.79
C ASN A 4 27.49 -22.27 2.27
N LYS A 5 28.40 -23.19 2.65
CA LYS A 5 28.31 -24.61 2.29
C LYS A 5 28.85 -25.46 3.43
N VAL A 6 28.14 -26.54 3.75
CA VAL A 6 28.57 -27.56 4.72
C VAL A 6 28.45 -28.93 4.08
N GLU A 7 29.52 -29.70 4.14
CA GLU A 7 29.59 -31.08 3.63
C GLU A 7 30.01 -32.05 4.71
N TYR A 8 29.51 -33.27 4.67
CA TYR A 8 29.93 -34.37 5.48
C TYR A 8 30.23 -35.57 4.59
N GLY A 9 31.54 -35.91 4.47
CA GLY A 9 31.96 -36.88 3.48
C GLY A 9 31.65 -36.42 2.07
N ASN A 10 30.86 -37.20 1.33
CA ASN A 10 30.40 -36.86 -0.01
C ASN A 10 28.95 -36.30 -0.03
N THR A 11 28.41 -35.96 1.13
CA THR A 11 27.02 -35.47 1.25
C THR A 11 27.03 -33.99 1.58
N THR A 12 26.39 -33.17 0.74
CA THR A 12 26.12 -31.76 1.02
C THR A 12 24.96 -31.67 2.02
N LEU A 13 25.20 -31.03 3.16
CA LEU A 13 24.20 -30.80 4.21
C LEU A 13 23.53 -29.44 4.06
N ILE A 14 24.29 -28.41 3.66
CA ILE A 14 23.80 -27.04 3.43
C ILE A 14 24.52 -26.53 2.18
N ASP A 15 23.81 -25.92 1.27
CA ASP A 15 24.36 -25.20 0.14
C ASP A 15 23.50 -23.96 -0.18
N LEU A 16 24.00 -22.80 0.17
CA LEU A 16 23.35 -21.51 -0.05
C LEU A 16 23.83 -20.81 -1.34
N THR A 17 24.74 -21.45 -2.09
CA THR A 17 25.42 -20.80 -3.24
C THR A 17 24.48 -20.39 -4.38
N SER A 18 23.32 -21.04 -4.47
CA SER A 18 22.27 -20.75 -5.43
C SER A 18 21.13 -19.88 -4.87
N ASP A 19 21.18 -19.51 -3.59
CA ASP A 19 20.12 -18.72 -2.97
C ASP A 19 20.10 -17.29 -3.53
N THR A 20 18.88 -16.80 -3.76
CA THR A 20 18.65 -15.47 -4.35
C THR A 20 18.13 -14.46 -3.34
N VAL A 21 17.99 -14.86 -2.07
CA VAL A 21 17.50 -13.97 -1.03
C VAL A 21 18.48 -12.81 -0.79
N SER A 22 17.95 -11.59 -0.72
CA SER A 22 18.65 -10.33 -0.47
C SER A 22 17.85 -9.48 0.52
N GLU A 23 18.46 -8.42 1.04
CA GLU A 23 17.77 -7.53 2.01
C GLU A 23 16.51 -6.92 1.43
N ASP A 24 16.51 -6.58 0.14
CA ASP A 24 15.40 -5.97 -0.60
C ASP A 24 14.30 -6.97 -1.04
N THR A 25 14.57 -8.27 -1.01
CA THR A 25 13.60 -9.33 -1.31
C THR A 25 13.08 -10.03 -0.06
N LEU A 26 13.75 -9.85 1.07
CA LEU A 26 13.34 -10.42 2.35
C LEU A 26 12.43 -9.44 3.10
N LEU A 27 11.33 -9.92 3.64
CA LEU A 27 10.35 -9.10 4.35
C LEU A 27 10.99 -8.35 5.51
N LYS A 28 10.67 -7.08 5.65
CA LYS A 28 11.25 -6.18 6.66
C LYS A 28 11.14 -6.77 8.08
N GLY A 29 12.29 -6.82 8.74
CA GLY A 29 12.40 -7.32 10.11
C GLY A 29 12.62 -8.83 10.23
N TYR A 30 12.51 -9.60 9.15
CA TYR A 30 12.90 -11.00 9.12
C TYR A 30 14.39 -11.14 8.82
N THR A 31 15.01 -12.22 9.28
CA THR A 31 16.42 -12.54 9.02
C THR A 31 16.55 -13.83 8.23
N ALA A 32 17.53 -13.87 7.33
CA ALA A 32 17.93 -15.06 6.58
C ALA A 32 19.45 -15.07 6.39
N HIS A 33 19.98 -16.10 5.72
CA HIS A 33 21.35 -16.11 5.25
C HIS A 33 21.36 -15.89 3.74
N ASP A 34 22.23 -15.01 3.26
CA ASP A 34 22.49 -14.81 1.85
C ASP A 34 23.33 -15.94 1.23
N LYS A 35 23.54 -15.92 -0.09
CA LYS A 35 24.36 -16.90 -0.81
C LYS A 35 25.83 -17.00 -0.32
N SER A 36 26.31 -16.03 0.42
CA SER A 36 27.65 -16.00 1.01
C SER A 36 27.64 -16.51 2.46
N GLY A 37 26.49 -16.85 3.01
CA GLY A 37 26.29 -17.28 4.40
C GLY A 37 26.30 -16.13 5.41
N ASN A 38 26.18 -14.87 4.98
CA ASN A 38 25.99 -13.74 5.89
C ASN A 38 24.56 -13.66 6.36
N VAL A 39 24.36 -13.32 7.62
CA VAL A 39 23.03 -12.98 8.14
C VAL A 39 22.63 -11.63 7.56
N ILE A 40 21.48 -11.58 6.89
CA ILE A 40 20.86 -10.38 6.37
C ILE A 40 19.53 -10.13 7.08
N THR A 41 19.11 -8.85 7.17
CA THR A 41 17.80 -8.46 7.68
C THR A 41 17.02 -7.83 6.55
N GLY A 42 15.82 -8.33 6.31
CA GLY A 42 14.95 -7.87 5.24
C GLY A 42 14.55 -6.40 5.38
N THR A 43 14.48 -5.72 4.26
CA THR A 43 14.02 -4.34 4.13
C THR A 43 12.76 -4.23 3.26
N TYR A 44 12.39 -5.33 2.56
CA TYR A 44 11.22 -5.34 1.70
C TYR A 44 9.94 -5.02 2.47
N THR A 45 9.13 -4.17 1.92
CA THR A 45 7.78 -3.89 2.39
C THR A 45 6.85 -3.83 1.20
N ASN A 46 5.73 -4.53 1.28
CA ASN A 46 4.65 -4.42 0.31
C ASN A 46 3.74 -3.20 0.58
N GLN A 47 4.10 -2.36 1.54
CA GLN A 47 3.44 -1.10 1.77
C GLN A 47 3.80 -0.13 0.65
N ILE A 48 2.79 0.43 0.02
CA ILE A 48 2.92 1.49 -0.97
C ILE A 48 2.90 2.82 -0.23
N ASP A 49 3.94 3.62 -0.42
CA ASP A 49 3.98 4.95 0.16
C ASP A 49 2.95 5.86 -0.51
N PRO A 50 2.29 6.73 0.25
CA PRO A 50 1.41 7.72 -0.34
C PRO A 50 2.22 8.62 -1.29
N TYR A 51 1.58 9.07 -2.35
CA TYR A 51 2.16 9.99 -3.30
C TYR A 51 2.73 11.23 -2.55
N GLU A 52 3.94 11.67 -2.89
CA GLU A 52 4.76 12.66 -2.13
C GLU A 52 4.08 13.99 -1.80
N TYR A 53 2.93 14.25 -2.37
CA TYR A 53 2.17 15.45 -2.05
C TYR A 53 1.21 15.19 -0.90
N ASP A 54 1.68 15.38 0.29
CA ASP A 54 0.96 15.28 1.58
C ASP A 54 -0.37 16.05 1.64
N TYR A 55 -0.81 16.66 0.51
CA TYR A 55 -1.86 17.62 0.62
C TYR A 55 -2.51 18.04 -0.70
N ILE A 56 -3.23 17.16 -1.33
CA ILE A 56 -4.06 17.55 -2.47
C ILE A 56 -5.46 17.91 -1.95
N PRO A 57 -5.86 19.21 -2.01
CA PRO A 57 -7.19 19.59 -1.58
C PRO A 57 -8.23 19.01 -2.52
N GLY A 58 -9.14 18.24 -1.98
CA GLY A 58 -10.23 17.60 -2.70
C GLY A 58 -10.82 16.42 -1.92
N TYR A 59 -11.87 15.85 -2.45
CA TYR A 59 -12.56 14.73 -1.83
C TYR A 59 -13.24 13.81 -2.85
N VAL A 60 -13.42 12.56 -2.46
CA VAL A 60 -14.23 11.61 -3.22
C VAL A 60 -15.71 11.85 -2.90
N ASN A 61 -16.49 12.27 -3.89
CA ASN A 61 -17.94 12.41 -3.74
C ASN A 61 -18.59 11.03 -3.74
N GLY A 62 -19.23 10.67 -2.63
CA GLY A 62 -19.83 9.33 -2.45
C GLY A 62 -21.14 9.10 -3.21
N THR A 63 -21.63 10.09 -3.95
CA THR A 63 -22.81 9.95 -4.82
C THR A 63 -22.39 9.80 -6.29
N THR A 64 -21.46 10.63 -6.72
CA THR A 64 -21.00 10.66 -8.12
C THR A 64 -19.77 9.81 -8.38
N TRP A 65 -19.06 9.39 -7.33
CA TRP A 65 -17.76 8.69 -7.38
C TRP A 65 -16.72 9.45 -8.19
N LYS A 66 -16.79 10.77 -8.14
CA LYS A 66 -15.80 11.65 -8.71
C LYS A 66 -14.89 12.21 -7.63
N TYR A 67 -13.65 12.49 -7.99
CA TYR A 67 -12.75 13.29 -7.18
C TYR A 67 -13.01 14.76 -7.48
N GLU A 68 -13.48 15.51 -6.50
CA GLU A 68 -13.94 16.89 -6.63
C GLU A 68 -13.10 17.86 -5.80
N ASN A 69 -13.13 19.15 -6.16
CA ASN A 69 -12.46 20.20 -5.39
C ASN A 69 -13.07 20.37 -4.01
N SER A 70 -12.21 20.54 -3.01
CA SER A 70 -12.61 20.96 -1.66
C SER A 70 -11.47 21.73 -1.00
N THR A 71 -11.80 22.79 -0.30
CA THR A 71 -10.85 23.52 0.55
C THR A 71 -10.74 22.91 1.95
N ASN A 72 -11.71 22.11 2.35
CA ASN A 72 -11.85 21.60 3.70
C ASN A 72 -11.54 20.09 3.84
N ASN A 73 -11.63 19.35 2.73
CA ASN A 73 -11.37 17.92 2.70
C ASN A 73 -10.05 17.64 1.98
N ARG A 74 -9.41 16.55 2.37
CA ARG A 74 -8.11 16.12 1.86
C ARG A 74 -8.13 14.64 1.58
N SER A 75 -7.34 14.24 0.62
CA SER A 75 -7.20 12.85 0.24
C SER A 75 -5.74 12.44 0.19
N ASP A 76 -5.46 11.23 0.67
CA ASP A 76 -4.23 10.53 0.39
C ASP A 76 -4.36 9.87 -0.98
N PHE A 77 -3.25 9.77 -1.70
CA PHE A 77 -3.19 9.14 -3.00
C PHE A 77 -2.12 8.06 -3.02
N TYR A 78 -2.42 6.97 -3.69
CA TYR A 78 -1.54 5.84 -3.90
C TYR A 78 -1.60 5.41 -5.35
N THR A 79 -0.47 5.10 -5.96
CA THR A 79 -0.45 4.48 -7.29
C THR A 79 -0.97 3.06 -7.21
N VAL A 80 -1.78 2.66 -8.18
CA VAL A 80 -2.29 1.29 -8.32
C VAL A 80 -2.21 0.82 -9.75
N GLU A 81 -2.02 -0.48 -9.94
CA GLU A 81 -1.89 -1.14 -11.23
C GLU A 81 -3.07 -2.05 -11.51
N ALA A 82 -3.55 -2.06 -12.75
CA ALA A 82 -4.65 -2.91 -13.18
C ALA A 82 -4.34 -4.40 -12.94
N GLY A 83 -5.31 -5.10 -12.38
CA GLY A 83 -5.15 -6.52 -12.08
C GLY A 83 -4.56 -6.82 -10.71
N HIS A 84 -3.84 -5.90 -10.10
CA HIS A 84 -3.25 -6.07 -8.77
C HIS A 84 -4.31 -6.08 -7.66
N ARG A 85 -3.99 -6.77 -6.58
CA ARG A 85 -4.83 -6.90 -5.38
C ARG A 85 -4.21 -6.10 -4.25
N TYR A 86 -5.04 -5.31 -3.61
CA TYR A 86 -4.60 -4.41 -2.56
C TYR A 86 -5.35 -4.61 -1.27
N LEU A 87 -4.66 -4.38 -0.15
CA LEU A 87 -5.23 -4.19 1.17
C LEU A 87 -5.09 -2.71 1.55
N LEU A 88 -6.21 -2.02 1.67
CA LEU A 88 -6.27 -0.68 2.24
C LEU A 88 -6.58 -0.78 3.73
N SER A 89 -5.64 -0.34 4.56
CA SER A 89 -5.79 -0.23 6.02
C SER A 89 -6.14 1.21 6.37
N LEU A 90 -7.21 1.40 7.13
CA LEU A 90 -7.75 2.69 7.53
C LEU A 90 -7.77 2.78 9.05
N GLY A 91 -7.30 3.90 9.59
CA GLY A 91 -7.38 4.16 11.01
C GLY A 91 -7.86 5.58 11.30
N ALA A 92 -8.86 5.70 12.18
CA ALA A 92 -9.41 6.96 12.64
C ALA A 92 -10.29 6.78 13.87
N SER A 93 -10.77 7.89 14.41
CA SER A 93 -11.79 7.87 15.46
C SER A 93 -13.06 7.17 14.97
N VAL A 94 -13.73 6.48 15.91
CA VAL A 94 -15.02 5.82 15.64
C VAL A 94 -16.02 6.82 15.04
N GLY A 95 -16.78 6.37 14.04
CA GLY A 95 -17.77 7.20 13.34
C GLY A 95 -17.21 8.02 12.18
N THR A 96 -15.90 8.00 11.93
CA THR A 96 -15.31 8.65 10.75
C THR A 96 -15.77 7.93 9.49
N ARG A 97 -16.22 8.71 8.52
CA ARG A 97 -16.57 8.18 7.20
C ARG A 97 -15.38 8.25 6.27
N PHE A 98 -15.11 7.12 5.62
CA PHE A 98 -14.11 6.99 4.57
C PHE A 98 -14.78 6.83 3.22
N ARG A 99 -14.17 7.43 2.20
CA ARG A 99 -14.49 7.19 0.80
C ARG A 99 -13.21 7.00 0.02
N ALA A 100 -13.20 6.00 -0.83
CA ALA A 100 -12.08 5.76 -1.72
C ALA A 100 -12.57 5.36 -3.10
N CYS A 101 -11.88 5.86 -4.12
CA CYS A 101 -12.08 5.45 -5.51
C CYS A 101 -10.74 5.42 -6.24
N VAL A 102 -10.64 4.56 -7.27
CA VAL A 102 -9.52 4.60 -8.21
C VAL A 102 -9.86 5.55 -9.35
N ILE A 103 -8.97 6.50 -9.62
CA ILE A 103 -9.05 7.47 -10.70
C ILE A 103 -7.91 7.25 -11.70
N ALA A 104 -8.19 7.43 -12.99
CA ALA A 104 -7.23 7.19 -14.07
C ALA A 104 -6.24 8.33 -14.31
N LYS A 105 -6.46 9.50 -13.71
CA LYS A 105 -5.66 10.70 -13.95
C LYS A 105 -4.94 11.14 -12.70
N ASP A 106 -3.72 11.66 -12.88
CA ASP A 106 -2.97 12.30 -11.82
C ASP A 106 -3.80 13.43 -11.19
N PRO A 107 -3.99 13.40 -9.86
CA PRO A 107 -4.74 14.44 -9.14
C PRO A 107 -3.99 15.78 -9.08
N VAL A 108 -2.67 15.79 -9.33
CA VAL A 108 -1.83 17.00 -9.32
C VAL A 108 -1.99 17.75 -10.63
N GLY A 109 -2.39 19.02 -10.56
CA GLY A 109 -2.50 19.89 -11.75
C GLY A 109 -3.70 19.61 -12.64
N SER A 110 -4.52 18.60 -12.35
CA SER A 110 -5.75 18.31 -13.10
C SER A 110 -6.90 19.23 -12.68
N THR A 111 -7.75 19.58 -13.62
CA THR A 111 -9.09 20.09 -13.28
C THR A 111 -9.83 18.97 -12.55
N LYS A 112 -10.27 19.25 -11.35
CA LYS A 112 -10.97 18.28 -10.52
C LYS A 112 -12.37 18.06 -11.10
N ASP A 113 -12.81 16.92 -11.08
CA ASP A 113 -14.04 16.27 -11.54
C ASP A 113 -13.68 14.97 -12.29
N ILE A 114 -12.72 14.25 -11.71
CA ILE A 114 -12.20 13.00 -12.29
C ILE A 114 -13.13 11.87 -11.86
N SER A 115 -13.71 11.21 -12.83
CA SER A 115 -14.51 10.00 -12.58
C SER A 115 -13.63 8.87 -12.03
N GLY A 116 -14.13 8.19 -11.01
CA GLY A 116 -13.44 7.09 -10.37
C GLY A 116 -14.28 5.81 -10.31
N THR A 117 -13.62 4.69 -10.08
CA THR A 117 -14.28 3.42 -9.75
C THR A 117 -14.42 3.31 -8.23
N GLN A 118 -15.63 3.11 -7.77
CA GLN A 118 -15.91 2.95 -6.33
C GLN A 118 -15.11 1.80 -5.73
N ILE A 119 -14.43 2.08 -4.62
CA ILE A 119 -13.78 1.07 -3.79
C ILE A 119 -14.47 0.97 -2.42
N ILE A 120 -14.66 2.11 -1.74
CA ILE A 120 -15.26 2.12 -0.41
C ILE A 120 -16.14 3.37 -0.20
N ASN A 121 -17.29 3.16 0.46
CA ASN A 121 -18.09 4.19 1.10
C ASN A 121 -18.57 3.63 2.44
N LYS A 122 -17.83 3.88 3.49
CA LYS A 122 -18.07 3.23 4.78
C LYS A 122 -17.83 4.21 5.92
N THR A 123 -18.69 4.14 6.93
CA THR A 123 -18.42 4.74 8.22
C THR A 123 -17.70 3.72 9.07
N ASN A 124 -16.50 4.06 9.51
CA ASN A 124 -15.69 3.17 10.33
C ASN A 124 -16.33 3.00 11.72
N PRO A 125 -16.88 1.83 12.04
CA PRO A 125 -17.45 1.55 13.37
C PRO A 125 -16.39 1.32 14.44
N ASN A 126 -15.15 1.00 14.03
CA ASN A 126 -14.02 0.70 14.88
C ASN A 126 -12.87 1.67 14.60
N ALA A 127 -11.89 1.73 15.49
CA ALA A 127 -10.70 2.57 15.31
C ALA A 127 -9.85 2.15 14.10
N TYR A 128 -10.00 0.92 13.64
CA TYR A 128 -9.29 0.35 12.50
C TYR A 128 -10.26 -0.42 11.61
N ASP A 129 -10.02 -0.34 10.31
CA ASP A 129 -10.76 -1.10 9.30
C ASP A 129 -9.85 -1.48 8.12
N TYR A 130 -10.25 -2.54 7.41
CA TYR A 130 -9.49 -3.10 6.30
C TYR A 130 -10.41 -3.34 5.12
N VAL A 131 -9.93 -3.01 3.93
CA VAL A 131 -10.66 -3.22 2.67
C VAL A 131 -9.74 -3.90 1.66
N TYR A 132 -10.14 -5.08 1.20
CA TYR A 132 -9.48 -5.75 0.08
C TYR A 132 -10.18 -5.36 -1.22
N PHE A 133 -9.40 -5.04 -2.26
CA PHE A 133 -9.93 -4.77 -3.59
C PHE A 133 -8.94 -5.19 -4.66
N LYS A 134 -9.44 -5.32 -5.89
CA LYS A 134 -8.64 -5.50 -7.09
C LYS A 134 -8.80 -4.25 -7.95
N ALA A 135 -7.67 -3.63 -8.34
CA ALA A 135 -7.72 -2.49 -9.25
C ALA A 135 -8.13 -2.97 -10.65
N SER A 136 -9.08 -2.28 -11.26
CA SER A 136 -9.55 -2.58 -12.62
C SER A 136 -8.84 -1.77 -13.70
N ILE A 137 -8.12 -0.73 -13.30
CA ILE A 137 -7.37 0.18 -14.17
C ILE A 137 -6.07 0.58 -13.48
N ASP A 138 -5.07 0.97 -14.26
CA ASP A 138 -3.92 1.72 -13.78
C ASP A 138 -4.36 3.12 -13.36
N GLY A 139 -3.82 3.62 -12.27
CA GLY A 139 -4.17 4.96 -11.82
C GLY A 139 -3.81 5.24 -10.37
N TYR A 140 -4.66 6.02 -9.73
CA TYR A 140 -4.45 6.50 -8.36
C TYR A 140 -5.66 6.14 -7.49
N LEU A 141 -5.41 5.48 -6.37
CA LEU A 141 -6.40 5.32 -5.31
C LEU A 141 -6.45 6.62 -4.50
N ALA A 142 -7.58 7.32 -4.59
CA ALA A 142 -7.87 8.49 -3.75
C ALA A 142 -8.62 8.04 -2.50
N VAL A 143 -8.09 8.35 -1.33
CA VAL A 143 -8.70 8.02 -0.03
C VAL A 143 -9.07 9.29 0.71
N THR A 144 -10.35 9.57 0.86
CA THR A 144 -10.87 10.76 1.54
C THR A 144 -11.46 10.40 2.88
N LYS A 145 -11.11 11.20 3.88
CA LYS A 145 -11.76 11.23 5.18
C LYS A 145 -12.77 12.38 5.23
N GLU A 146 -14.00 12.09 5.57
CA GLU A 146 -14.99 13.11 5.89
C GLU A 146 -14.96 13.49 7.37
N ASN A 147 -14.99 14.78 7.60
CA ASN A 147 -15.00 15.46 8.89
C ASN A 147 -13.73 15.32 9.72
N THR A 148 -13.09 16.44 9.93
CA THR A 148 -12.42 16.81 11.18
C THR A 148 -10.92 17.01 11.20
N SER A 149 -10.48 17.48 12.35
CA SER A 149 -9.11 17.71 12.75
C SER A 149 -8.16 16.56 12.43
N ARG A 150 -6.98 16.91 12.00
CA ARG A 150 -5.88 16.05 11.53
C ARG A 150 -5.37 14.97 12.48
N SER A 151 -5.76 14.99 13.76
CA SER A 151 -5.19 14.07 14.73
C SER A 151 -5.83 12.69 14.62
N GLY A 152 -5.02 11.69 14.31
CA GLY A 152 -5.38 10.28 14.42
C GLY A 152 -5.97 9.63 13.14
N PHE A 153 -5.83 10.27 11.97
CA PHE A 153 -6.11 9.61 10.68
C PHE A 153 -4.83 9.06 10.08
N PHE A 154 -4.91 7.84 9.58
CA PHE A 154 -3.93 7.27 8.68
C PHE A 154 -4.61 6.33 7.68
N SER A 155 -4.02 6.22 6.51
CA SER A 155 -4.26 5.16 5.55
C SER A 155 -2.94 4.53 5.15
N TYR A 156 -2.96 3.23 4.91
CA TYR A 156 -1.82 2.49 4.37
C TYR A 156 -2.33 1.57 3.27
N LEU A 157 -1.63 1.54 2.16
CA LEU A 157 -1.91 0.63 1.07
C LEU A 157 -0.81 -0.43 0.98
N TYR A 158 -1.20 -1.67 0.83
CA TYR A 158 -0.32 -2.82 0.65
C TYR A 158 -0.67 -3.53 -0.65
N ASP A 159 0.32 -3.80 -1.48
CA ASP A 159 0.15 -4.70 -2.62
C ASP A 159 0.19 -6.14 -2.10
N CYS A 160 -0.89 -6.87 -2.34
CA CYS A 160 -1.07 -8.27 -1.96
C CYS A 160 -1.13 -9.18 -3.18
N THR A 161 -0.69 -8.70 -4.34
CA THR A 161 -0.61 -9.50 -5.56
C THR A 161 0.48 -10.54 -5.39
N PRO A 162 0.19 -11.84 -5.59
CA PRO A 162 1.23 -12.86 -5.59
C PRO A 162 2.23 -12.57 -6.72
N GLU A 163 3.51 -12.67 -6.44
CA GLU A 163 4.55 -12.74 -7.48
C GLU A 163 4.37 -14.06 -8.24
N GLU A 164 4.36 -14.01 -9.59
CA GLU A 164 4.26 -15.17 -10.46
C GLU A 164 5.61 -15.92 -10.56
#